data_709aa780145d3dd2d19da5bb9281dbc3
#
_entry.id   709aa780145d3dd2d19da5bb9281dbc3
#
_cell.length_a   1.000
_cell.length_b   1.000
_cell.length_c   1.000
_cell.angle_alpha   90.00
_cell.angle_beta   90.00
_cell.angle_gamma   90.00
#
_symmetry.space_group_name_H-M   'P 1'
#
loop_
_entity.id
_entity.type
_entity.pdbx_description
1 polymer ?
#
loop_
_entity_poly.entity_id
_entity_poly.type
_entity_poly.pdbx_seq_one_letter_code
_entity_poly.pdbx_strand_id
1 'polypeptide(L)'
;MSHVQQQIVELSQHLCTRGFFAATGGNLALRIDAQHIAVTPSATDYFTMRAEDVCVLRLKDLAQLSGERAPSVESGLHAKILRARPDVQCSIHTHQPVASACTLLGEAMDVPNPELWDSLGKHIPLVGYAPSGSSWLAGKFGRAIRWDYNAYLMRNHGVLCCGPDIETTLSRLEALETFCRDYLLRQITEQSRLKTQSPAAVARLVDALVRSSAPEAHSSFETPS
;
A
#
# COMPACT_ATOMS: atom_id res chain seq x y z
N MET A 1 -12.98 -21.02 1.30
CA MET A 1 -11.53 -20.75 1.45
C MET A 1 -10.87 -20.59 0.10
N SER A 2 -11.01 -21.50 -0.84
CA SER A 2 -10.36 -21.40 -2.18
C SER A 2 -10.68 -20.12 -2.95
N HIS A 3 -11.92 -19.60 -2.88
CA HIS A 3 -12.30 -18.38 -3.61
C HIS A 3 -11.52 -17.13 -3.11
N VAL A 4 -11.39 -16.93 -1.80
CA VAL A 4 -10.64 -15.78 -1.25
C VAL A 4 -9.15 -15.89 -1.55
N GLN A 5 -8.58 -17.10 -1.53
CA GLN A 5 -7.18 -17.32 -1.90
C GLN A 5 -6.95 -17.00 -3.39
N GLN A 6 -7.87 -17.38 -4.26
CA GLN A 6 -7.81 -17.03 -5.68
C GLN A 6 -7.93 -15.51 -5.91
N GLN A 7 -8.78 -14.83 -5.16
CA GLN A 7 -8.87 -13.35 -5.20
C GLN A 7 -7.54 -12.68 -4.81
N ILE A 8 -6.81 -13.24 -3.82
CA ILE A 8 -5.47 -12.72 -3.46
C ILE A 8 -4.47 -12.89 -4.61
N VAL A 9 -4.48 -14.03 -5.31
CA VAL A 9 -3.61 -14.25 -6.48
C VAL A 9 -3.89 -13.20 -7.55
N GLU A 10 -5.14 -13.08 -7.97
CA GLU A 10 -5.56 -12.14 -9.03
C GLU A 10 -5.26 -10.68 -8.66
N LEU A 11 -5.56 -10.30 -7.42
CA LEU A 11 -5.30 -8.96 -6.93
C LEU A 11 -3.79 -8.66 -6.87
N SER A 12 -2.97 -9.61 -6.43
CA SER A 12 -1.51 -9.45 -6.39
C SER A 12 -0.93 -9.28 -7.79
N GLN A 13 -1.37 -10.06 -8.76
CA GLN A 13 -0.96 -9.93 -10.17
C GLN A 13 -1.40 -8.59 -10.76
N HIS A 14 -2.63 -8.15 -10.46
CA HIS A 14 -3.12 -6.85 -10.85
C HIS A 14 -2.25 -5.70 -10.28
N LEU A 15 -1.90 -5.77 -9.00
CA LEU A 15 -1.04 -4.78 -8.34
C LEU A 15 0.38 -4.77 -8.92
N CYS A 16 0.94 -5.92 -9.30
CA CYS A 16 2.22 -6.00 -10.01
C CYS A 16 2.14 -5.34 -11.39
N THR A 17 1.10 -5.66 -12.17
CA THR A 17 0.89 -5.08 -13.51
C THR A 17 0.73 -3.56 -13.46
N ARG A 18 0.13 -3.03 -12.38
CA ARG A 18 -0.06 -1.60 -12.14
C ARG A 18 1.19 -0.91 -11.53
N GLY A 19 2.26 -1.65 -11.24
CA GLY A 19 3.48 -1.11 -10.63
C GLY A 19 3.34 -0.73 -9.15
N PHE A 20 2.27 -1.15 -8.47
CA PHE A 20 2.09 -0.95 -7.03
C PHE A 20 2.87 -1.97 -6.20
N PHE A 21 3.03 -3.18 -6.72
CA PHE A 21 3.95 -4.19 -6.20
C PHE A 21 5.18 -4.23 -7.10
N ALA A 22 6.38 -4.16 -6.50
CA ALA A 22 7.65 -4.20 -7.20
C ALA A 22 8.47 -5.40 -6.70
N ALA A 23 8.84 -6.30 -7.60
CA ALA A 23 9.51 -7.57 -7.27
C ALA A 23 8.72 -8.34 -6.19
N THR A 24 9.32 -8.59 -5.03
CA THR A 24 8.68 -9.22 -3.86
C THR A 24 8.14 -8.20 -2.85
N GLY A 25 8.15 -6.91 -3.20
CA GLY A 25 7.68 -5.84 -2.33
C GLY A 25 6.17 -5.65 -2.41
N GLY A 26 5.58 -5.28 -1.27
CA GLY A 26 4.14 -5.18 -1.10
C GLY A 26 3.52 -6.50 -0.64
N ASN A 27 2.38 -6.42 -0.02
CA ASN A 27 1.61 -7.57 0.48
C ASN A 27 0.17 -7.14 0.78
N LEU A 28 -0.72 -8.11 0.86
CA LEU A 28 -2.12 -7.83 1.14
C LEU A 28 -2.78 -8.92 1.98
N ALA A 29 -3.89 -8.55 2.59
CA ALA A 29 -4.75 -9.47 3.33
C ALA A 29 -6.23 -9.20 3.02
N LEU A 30 -7.00 -10.28 2.92
CA LEU A 30 -8.45 -10.27 2.86
C LEU A 30 -9.03 -10.97 4.08
N ARG A 31 -10.09 -10.40 4.63
CA ARG A 31 -10.86 -11.03 5.69
C ARG A 31 -11.68 -12.19 5.09
N ILE A 32 -11.59 -13.36 5.69
CA ILE A 32 -12.44 -14.51 5.35
C ILE A 32 -13.73 -14.46 6.19
N ASP A 33 -13.55 -14.25 7.48
CA ASP A 33 -14.62 -14.13 8.48
C ASP A 33 -14.13 -13.37 9.73
N ALA A 34 -14.90 -13.41 10.81
CA ALA A 34 -14.54 -12.71 12.06
C ALA A 34 -13.26 -13.23 12.73
N GLN A 35 -12.79 -14.43 12.37
CA GLN A 35 -11.67 -15.10 13.04
C GLN A 35 -10.49 -15.40 12.09
N HIS A 36 -10.67 -15.31 10.77
CA HIS A 36 -9.72 -15.74 9.79
C HIS A 36 -9.44 -14.68 8.72
N ILE A 37 -8.20 -14.64 8.29
CA ILE A 37 -7.74 -13.79 7.18
C ILE A 37 -6.91 -14.65 6.22
N ALA A 38 -6.96 -14.31 4.94
CA ALA A 38 -6.02 -14.80 3.94
C ALA A 38 -4.98 -13.72 3.69
N VAL A 39 -3.70 -14.10 3.60
CA VAL A 39 -2.58 -13.17 3.37
C VAL A 39 -1.65 -13.71 2.28
N THR A 40 -0.99 -12.81 1.56
CA THR A 40 0.07 -13.16 0.63
C THR A 40 1.22 -13.87 1.33
N PRO A 41 1.86 -14.87 0.71
CA PRO A 41 3.06 -15.51 1.23
C PRO A 41 4.28 -14.56 1.17
N SER A 42 5.30 -14.87 1.97
CA SER A 42 6.55 -14.12 2.03
C SER A 42 7.40 -14.38 0.79
N ALA A 43 8.10 -13.35 0.30
CA ALA A 43 9.15 -13.42 -0.73
C ALA A 43 8.73 -14.26 -1.96
N THR A 44 7.52 -14.02 -2.46
CA THR A 44 6.91 -14.78 -3.57
C THR A 44 6.86 -13.93 -4.83
N ASP A 45 7.16 -14.55 -5.97
CA ASP A 45 6.82 -14.00 -7.28
C ASP A 45 5.31 -14.14 -7.49
N TYR A 46 4.61 -13.02 -7.55
CA TYR A 46 3.16 -12.98 -7.66
C TYR A 46 2.63 -13.49 -9.00
N PHE A 47 3.42 -13.47 -10.07
CA PHE A 47 3.00 -14.02 -11.37
C PHE A 47 2.98 -15.54 -11.39
N THR A 48 3.76 -16.20 -10.53
CA THR A 48 3.80 -17.66 -10.40
C THR A 48 3.07 -18.16 -9.16
N MET A 49 2.54 -17.24 -8.30
CA MET A 49 1.83 -17.60 -7.08
C MET A 49 0.51 -18.32 -7.41
N ARG A 50 0.24 -19.39 -6.69
CA ARG A 50 -1.00 -20.16 -6.79
C ARG A 50 -1.84 -20.01 -5.53
N ALA A 51 -3.12 -20.37 -5.62
CA ALA A 51 -4.05 -20.23 -4.49
C ALA A 51 -3.61 -21.05 -3.25
N GLU A 52 -2.98 -22.20 -3.44
CA GLU A 52 -2.43 -23.03 -2.37
C GLU A 52 -1.23 -22.41 -1.65
N ASP A 53 -0.53 -21.48 -2.29
CA ASP A 53 0.58 -20.72 -1.67
C ASP A 53 0.05 -19.67 -0.66
N VAL A 54 -1.18 -19.17 -0.88
CA VAL A 54 -1.79 -18.14 -0.04
C VAL A 54 -2.08 -18.67 1.36
N CYS A 55 -1.60 -17.97 2.36
CA CYS A 55 -1.70 -18.39 3.75
C CYS A 55 -3.03 -17.99 4.39
N VAL A 56 -3.70 -18.91 5.03
CA VAL A 56 -4.85 -18.62 5.92
C VAL A 56 -4.36 -18.57 7.35
N LEU A 57 -4.60 -17.45 8.00
CA LEU A 57 -4.18 -17.21 9.38
C LEU A 57 -5.38 -17.01 10.29
N ARG A 58 -5.27 -17.48 11.52
CA ARG A 58 -6.20 -17.12 12.57
C ARG A 58 -5.94 -15.69 13.03
N LEU A 59 -6.93 -14.81 12.91
CA LEU A 59 -6.77 -13.38 13.15
C LEU A 59 -6.29 -13.07 14.58
N LYS A 60 -6.66 -13.86 15.59
CA LYS A 60 -6.33 -13.64 17.00
C LYS A 60 -4.81 -13.67 17.27
N ASP A 61 -4.08 -14.62 16.72
CA ASP A 61 -2.69 -14.91 17.07
C ASP A 61 -1.77 -15.14 15.86
N LEU A 62 -2.33 -15.04 14.64
CA LEU A 62 -1.63 -15.29 13.37
C LEU A 62 -1.12 -16.72 13.21
N ALA A 63 -1.67 -17.68 13.95
CA ALA A 63 -1.40 -19.08 13.71
C ALA A 63 -1.82 -19.45 12.28
N GLN A 64 -0.90 -19.99 11.49
CA GLN A 64 -1.18 -20.44 10.13
C GLN A 64 -2.02 -21.72 10.17
N LEU A 65 -3.14 -21.70 9.45
CA LEU A 65 -4.10 -22.80 9.37
C LEU A 65 -3.99 -23.56 8.03
N SER A 66 -3.61 -22.86 6.96
CA SER A 66 -3.34 -23.44 5.64
C SER A 66 -2.41 -22.56 4.82
N GLY A 67 -1.97 -23.05 3.66
CA GLY A 67 -0.99 -22.45 2.77
C GLY A 67 0.33 -23.22 2.82
N GLU A 68 0.95 -23.41 1.65
CA GLU A 68 2.19 -24.20 1.53
C GLU A 68 3.45 -23.40 1.85
N ARG A 69 3.33 -22.06 1.91
CA ARG A 69 4.44 -21.13 2.16
C ARG A 69 4.32 -20.45 3.51
N ALA A 70 5.39 -19.81 3.96
CA ALA A 70 5.35 -18.93 5.11
C ALA A 70 4.58 -17.65 4.79
N PRO A 71 3.74 -17.12 5.69
CA PRO A 71 3.01 -15.88 5.47
C PRO A 71 3.96 -14.69 5.40
N SER A 72 3.52 -13.59 4.77
CA SER A 72 4.24 -12.32 4.77
C SER A 72 4.71 -11.95 6.17
N VAL A 73 5.96 -11.54 6.29
CA VAL A 73 6.53 -11.03 7.55
C VAL A 73 5.76 -9.82 8.11
N GLU A 74 4.97 -9.16 7.27
CA GLU A 74 4.15 -8.00 7.62
C GLU A 74 2.67 -8.34 7.88
N SER A 75 2.31 -9.60 7.97
CA SER A 75 0.96 -10.04 8.35
C SER A 75 0.46 -9.37 9.65
N GLY A 76 1.39 -8.97 10.52
CA GLY A 76 1.09 -8.22 11.73
C GLY A 76 0.45 -6.84 11.47
N LEU A 77 0.80 -6.13 10.40
CA LEU A 77 0.19 -4.86 10.00
C LEU A 77 -1.28 -5.07 9.66
N HIS A 78 -1.53 -6.03 8.75
CA HIS A 78 -2.88 -6.38 8.32
C HIS A 78 -3.76 -6.86 9.49
N ALA A 79 -3.21 -7.68 10.37
CA ALA A 79 -3.94 -8.13 11.54
C ALA A 79 -4.32 -6.99 12.49
N LYS A 80 -3.46 -5.96 12.63
CA LYS A 80 -3.78 -4.80 13.48
C LYS A 80 -4.98 -4.03 12.94
N ILE A 81 -5.02 -3.71 11.64
CA ILE A 81 -6.14 -2.97 11.06
C ILE A 81 -7.41 -3.82 11.04
N LEU A 82 -7.33 -5.10 10.66
CA LEU A 82 -8.47 -5.99 10.58
C LEU A 82 -9.08 -6.31 11.96
N ARG A 83 -8.30 -6.31 13.04
CA ARG A 83 -8.83 -6.44 14.41
C ARG A 83 -9.50 -5.17 14.90
N ALA A 84 -8.90 -4.01 14.60
CA ALA A 84 -9.38 -2.71 15.08
C ALA A 84 -10.59 -2.20 14.30
N ARG A 85 -10.76 -2.61 13.04
CA ARG A 85 -11.74 -2.12 12.06
C ARG A 85 -12.55 -3.29 11.48
N PRO A 86 -13.68 -3.69 12.12
CA PRO A 86 -14.56 -4.75 11.60
C PRO A 86 -15.17 -4.42 10.23
N ASP A 87 -15.28 -3.15 9.89
CA ASP A 87 -15.74 -2.65 8.58
C ASP A 87 -14.73 -2.87 7.46
N VAL A 88 -13.45 -3.14 7.80
CA VAL A 88 -12.39 -3.40 6.81
C VAL A 88 -12.38 -4.88 6.43
N GLN A 89 -12.47 -5.15 5.11
CA GLN A 89 -12.37 -6.48 4.53
C GLN A 89 -11.08 -6.69 3.73
N CYS A 90 -10.50 -5.60 3.22
CA CYS A 90 -9.29 -5.61 2.41
C CYS A 90 -8.25 -4.65 3.00
N SER A 91 -6.98 -5.10 3.08
CA SER A 91 -5.85 -4.30 3.53
C SER A 91 -4.67 -4.56 2.62
N ILE A 92 -4.13 -3.51 1.99
CA ILE A 92 -3.04 -3.60 1.00
C ILE A 92 -1.90 -2.69 1.45
N HIS A 93 -0.71 -3.26 1.56
CA HIS A 93 0.54 -2.55 1.79
C HIS A 93 1.35 -2.51 0.50
N THR A 94 1.80 -1.32 0.10
CA THR A 94 2.57 -1.11 -1.14
C THR A 94 3.79 -0.23 -0.93
N HIS A 95 4.71 -0.31 -1.90
CA HIS A 95 5.85 0.60 -2.03
C HIS A 95 5.72 1.46 -3.30
N GLN A 96 4.51 1.89 -3.63
CA GLN A 96 4.23 2.71 -4.80
C GLN A 96 5.07 4.00 -4.80
N PRO A 97 5.58 4.45 -5.96
CA PRO A 97 6.71 5.36 -6.01
C PRO A 97 6.51 6.69 -5.31
N VAL A 98 5.38 7.38 -5.56
CA VAL A 98 5.20 8.76 -5.11
C VAL A 98 4.75 8.82 -3.66
N ALA A 99 3.80 7.97 -3.27
CA ALA A 99 3.37 7.91 -1.87
C ALA A 99 4.49 7.40 -0.94
N SER A 100 5.32 6.44 -1.40
CA SER A 100 6.51 6.03 -0.64
C SER A 100 7.53 7.15 -0.51
N ALA A 101 7.74 7.97 -1.56
CA ALA A 101 8.60 9.15 -1.46
C ALA A 101 8.11 10.14 -0.39
N CYS A 102 6.80 10.33 -0.25
CA CYS A 102 6.22 11.16 0.79
C CYS A 102 6.55 10.67 2.21
N THR A 103 6.77 9.36 2.41
CA THR A 103 7.18 8.83 3.73
C THR A 103 8.53 9.35 4.22
N LEU A 104 9.37 9.86 3.30
CA LEU A 104 10.69 10.44 3.59
C LEU A 104 10.60 11.86 4.14
N LEU A 105 9.49 12.57 3.91
CA LEU A 105 9.28 13.93 4.41
C LEU A 105 9.20 13.97 5.94
N GLY A 106 8.83 12.84 6.55
CA GLY A 106 8.84 12.70 8.01
C GLY A 106 7.64 13.34 8.71
N GLU A 107 6.59 13.68 7.99
CA GLU A 107 5.38 14.33 8.49
C GLU A 107 4.11 13.62 8.02
N ALA A 108 3.04 13.78 8.79
CA ALA A 108 1.69 13.39 8.41
C ALA A 108 1.09 14.43 7.45
N MET A 109 0.04 14.07 6.73
CA MET A 109 -0.56 14.94 5.71
C MET A 109 -2.03 15.21 6.01
N ASP A 110 -2.43 16.46 6.01
CA ASP A 110 -3.83 16.83 6.02
C ASP A 110 -4.39 16.80 4.59
N VAL A 111 -5.62 16.32 4.44
CA VAL A 111 -6.34 16.22 3.17
C VAL A 111 -7.32 17.40 3.08
N PRO A 112 -6.94 18.49 2.38
CA PRO A 112 -7.74 19.71 2.36
C PRO A 112 -8.99 19.60 1.50
N ASN A 113 -9.02 18.65 0.53
CA ASN A 113 -10.15 18.47 -0.38
C ASN A 113 -11.19 17.52 0.25
N PRO A 114 -12.42 18.02 0.56
CA PRO A 114 -13.49 17.21 1.13
C PRO A 114 -13.90 15.99 0.27
N GLU A 115 -13.74 16.06 -1.05
CA GLU A 115 -14.08 14.96 -1.96
C GLU A 115 -13.20 13.71 -1.73
N LEU A 116 -12.02 13.88 -1.13
CA LEU A 116 -11.11 12.78 -0.81
C LEU A 116 -11.30 12.21 0.60
N TRP A 117 -12.16 12.81 1.44
CA TRP A 117 -12.29 12.38 2.84
C TRP A 117 -12.86 10.97 2.98
N ASP A 118 -13.83 10.59 2.15
CA ASP A 118 -14.39 9.23 2.17
C ASP A 118 -13.37 8.18 1.69
N SER A 119 -12.46 8.62 0.83
CA SER A 119 -11.40 7.76 0.29
C SER A 119 -10.21 7.65 1.25
N LEU A 120 -9.60 8.75 1.63
CA LEU A 120 -8.33 8.78 2.37
C LEU A 120 -8.50 9.06 3.86
N GLY A 121 -9.58 9.73 4.25
CA GLY A 121 -9.76 10.38 5.54
C GLY A 121 -9.37 11.86 5.47
N LYS A 122 -9.66 12.60 6.54
CA LYS A 122 -9.26 14.01 6.66
C LYS A 122 -7.77 14.19 6.92
N HIS A 123 -7.12 13.13 7.35
CA HIS A 123 -5.72 13.12 7.76
C HIS A 123 -5.10 11.77 7.42
N ILE A 124 -3.91 11.79 6.85
CA ILE A 124 -3.10 10.61 6.54
C ILE A 124 -1.94 10.58 7.55
N PRO A 125 -1.99 9.70 8.57
CA PRO A 125 -0.99 9.66 9.61
C PRO A 125 0.35 9.12 9.10
N LEU A 126 1.46 9.61 9.66
CA LEU A 126 2.78 9.02 9.51
C LEU A 126 3.08 8.11 10.70
N VAL A 127 3.16 6.82 10.46
CA VAL A 127 3.65 5.83 11.44
C VAL A 127 5.16 5.96 11.54
N GLY A 128 5.67 6.18 12.76
CA GLY A 128 7.09 6.33 12.99
C GLY A 128 7.90 5.09 12.60
N TYR A 129 9.15 5.29 12.16
CA TYR A 129 10.03 4.21 11.70
C TYR A 129 10.17 3.06 12.70
N ALA A 130 10.15 1.86 12.18
CA ALA A 130 10.61 0.62 12.80
C ALA A 130 10.98 -0.38 11.69
N PRO A 131 11.83 -1.39 11.95
CA PRO A 131 12.19 -2.38 10.94
C PRO A 131 10.97 -3.12 10.38
N SER A 132 10.98 -3.34 9.05
CA SER A 132 9.94 -4.11 8.34
C SER A 132 9.77 -5.49 8.98
N GLY A 133 8.54 -6.02 9.01
CA GLY A 133 8.21 -7.32 9.58
C GLY A 133 8.28 -7.40 11.11
N SER A 134 8.73 -6.34 11.80
CA SER A 134 8.87 -6.37 13.26
C SER A 134 7.52 -6.17 13.99
N SER A 135 7.38 -6.81 15.16
CA SER A 135 6.28 -6.55 16.07
C SER A 135 6.24 -5.09 16.55
N TRP A 136 7.38 -4.42 16.54
CA TRP A 136 7.50 -3.01 16.87
C TRP A 136 6.80 -2.12 15.83
N LEU A 137 7.04 -2.37 14.51
CA LEU A 137 6.32 -1.68 13.44
C LEU A 137 4.81 -1.92 13.56
N ALA A 138 4.40 -3.17 13.69
CA ALA A 138 2.99 -3.52 13.86
C ALA A 138 2.38 -2.86 15.11
N GLY A 139 3.13 -2.73 16.20
CA GLY A 139 2.71 -2.02 17.41
C GLY A 139 2.55 -0.51 17.20
N LYS A 140 3.47 0.15 16.49
CA LYS A 140 3.36 1.58 16.13
C LYS A 140 2.17 1.81 15.21
N PHE A 141 2.01 0.97 14.18
CA PHE A 141 0.89 1.04 13.26
C PHE A 141 -0.44 0.90 14.00
N GLY A 142 -0.58 -0.09 14.88
CA GLY A 142 -1.80 -0.30 15.67
C GLY A 142 -2.21 0.90 16.51
N ARG A 143 -1.24 1.69 17.02
CA ARG A 143 -1.53 2.94 17.76
C ARG A 143 -2.01 4.09 16.88
N ALA A 144 -1.68 4.06 15.59
CA ALA A 144 -2.09 5.08 14.62
C ALA A 144 -3.50 4.85 14.06
N ILE A 145 -4.07 3.65 14.21
CA ILE A 145 -5.37 3.31 13.64
C ILE A 145 -6.48 4.18 14.24
N ARG A 146 -7.32 4.76 13.34
CA ARG A 146 -8.56 5.48 13.67
C ARG A 146 -9.66 5.04 12.73
N TRP A 147 -10.93 5.30 13.13
CA TRP A 147 -12.10 4.91 12.35
C TRP A 147 -12.24 5.65 11.02
N ASP A 148 -11.76 6.86 10.97
CA ASP A 148 -11.82 7.77 9.83
C ASP A 148 -10.54 7.80 8.98
N TYR A 149 -9.54 6.95 9.28
CA TYR A 149 -8.31 6.83 8.51
C TYR A 149 -8.33 5.58 7.64
N ASN A 150 -8.22 5.75 6.33
CA ASN A 150 -8.20 4.66 5.36
C ASN A 150 -6.85 4.49 4.64
N ALA A 151 -5.96 5.46 4.81
CA ALA A 151 -4.60 5.48 4.27
C ALA A 151 -3.59 5.83 5.36
N TYR A 152 -2.42 5.21 5.32
CA TYR A 152 -1.34 5.37 6.31
C TYR A 152 0.00 5.43 5.61
N LEU A 153 0.83 6.41 5.96
CA LEU A 153 2.25 6.44 5.60
C LEU A 153 3.07 5.75 6.69
N MET A 154 4.08 4.98 6.31
CA MET A 154 5.05 4.38 7.23
C MET A 154 6.43 4.96 6.93
N ARG A 155 7.02 5.67 7.90
CA ARG A 155 8.27 6.43 7.72
C ARG A 155 9.39 5.56 7.15
N ASN A 156 9.99 6.01 6.03
CA ASN A 156 11.08 5.35 5.31
C ASN A 156 10.76 3.90 4.90
N HIS A 157 9.48 3.62 4.56
CA HIS A 157 9.07 2.27 4.23
C HIS A 157 8.11 2.27 3.03
N GLY A 158 6.85 2.45 3.27
CA GLY A 158 5.80 2.39 2.27
C GLY A 158 4.48 2.86 2.85
N VAL A 159 3.38 2.44 2.25
CA VAL A 159 2.04 2.87 2.62
C VAL A 159 1.10 1.69 2.84
N LEU A 160 0.03 1.90 3.59
CA LEU A 160 -1.05 0.92 3.72
C LEU A 160 -2.37 1.62 3.48
N CYS A 161 -3.20 1.03 2.59
CA CYS A 161 -4.61 1.39 2.43
C CYS A 161 -5.52 0.24 2.85
N CYS A 162 -6.71 0.56 3.32
CA CYS A 162 -7.71 -0.42 3.73
C CYS A 162 -9.12 0.01 3.32
N GLY A 163 -10.01 -0.96 3.19
CA GLY A 163 -11.38 -0.70 2.75
C GLY A 163 -12.35 -1.84 3.01
N PRO A 164 -13.65 -1.60 2.76
CA PRO A 164 -14.72 -2.58 2.94
C PRO A 164 -14.70 -3.70 1.88
N ASP A 165 -13.97 -3.50 0.80
CA ASP A 165 -13.83 -4.43 -0.32
C ASP A 165 -12.56 -4.16 -1.12
N ILE A 166 -12.26 -4.99 -2.10
CA ILE A 166 -11.07 -4.90 -2.97
C ILE A 166 -11.13 -3.63 -3.83
N GLU A 167 -12.25 -3.37 -4.48
CA GLU A 167 -12.42 -2.25 -5.43
C GLU A 167 -12.20 -0.91 -4.73
N THR A 168 -12.87 -0.71 -3.59
CA THR A 168 -12.71 0.49 -2.77
C THR A 168 -11.26 0.66 -2.29
N THR A 169 -10.60 -0.44 -1.91
CA THR A 169 -9.21 -0.37 -1.42
C THR A 169 -8.23 -0.03 -2.55
N LEU A 170 -8.43 -0.56 -3.76
CA LEU A 170 -7.65 -0.19 -4.94
C LEU A 170 -7.84 1.29 -5.31
N SER A 171 -9.09 1.77 -5.32
CA SER A 171 -9.40 3.18 -5.57
C SER A 171 -8.70 4.10 -4.54
N ARG A 172 -8.63 3.68 -3.28
CA ARG A 172 -7.90 4.41 -2.23
C ARG A 172 -6.39 4.45 -2.46
N LEU A 173 -5.79 3.36 -2.94
CA LEU A 173 -4.38 3.35 -3.32
C LEU A 173 -4.07 4.33 -4.45
N GLU A 174 -4.92 4.37 -5.47
CA GLU A 174 -4.79 5.29 -6.61
C GLU A 174 -5.00 6.75 -6.17
N ALA A 175 -6.00 6.99 -5.34
CA ALA A 175 -6.26 8.31 -4.77
C ALA A 175 -5.09 8.79 -3.90
N LEU A 176 -4.47 7.90 -3.10
CA LEU A 176 -3.30 8.22 -2.29
C LEU A 176 -2.10 8.59 -3.15
N GLU A 177 -1.82 7.82 -4.21
CA GLU A 177 -0.70 8.10 -5.14
C GLU A 177 -0.88 9.45 -5.83
N THR A 178 -2.10 9.75 -6.29
CA THR A 178 -2.45 11.04 -6.92
C THR A 178 -2.33 12.19 -5.92
N PHE A 179 -2.88 12.03 -4.73
CA PHE A 179 -2.80 13.04 -3.67
C PHE A 179 -1.34 13.34 -3.28
N CYS A 180 -0.52 12.30 -3.11
CA CYS A 180 0.89 12.45 -2.78
C CYS A 180 1.67 13.17 -3.89
N ARG A 181 1.35 12.91 -5.16
CA ARG A 181 1.93 13.63 -6.30
C ARG A 181 1.62 15.12 -6.26
N ASP A 182 0.36 15.45 -6.09
CA ASP A 182 -0.08 16.86 -6.02
C ASP A 182 0.53 17.57 -4.81
N TYR A 183 0.67 16.85 -3.69
CA TYR A 183 1.35 17.35 -2.49
C TYR A 183 2.81 17.66 -2.79
N LEU A 184 3.58 16.73 -3.38
CA LEU A 184 4.99 16.95 -3.71
C LEU A 184 5.17 18.07 -4.74
N LEU A 185 4.30 18.14 -5.76
CA LEU A 185 4.34 19.23 -6.76
C LEU A 185 4.17 20.59 -6.10
N ARG A 186 3.23 20.72 -5.16
CA ARG A 186 3.05 21.96 -4.39
C ARG A 186 4.30 22.28 -3.56
N GLN A 187 4.84 21.31 -2.81
CA GLN A 187 6.05 21.49 -2.00
C GLN A 187 7.25 21.93 -2.85
N ILE A 188 7.49 21.28 -3.99
CA ILE A 188 8.56 21.64 -4.93
C ILE A 188 8.36 23.08 -5.45
N THR A 189 7.13 23.43 -5.80
CA THR A 189 6.80 24.77 -6.33
C THR A 189 7.02 25.84 -5.26
N GLU A 190 6.59 25.61 -4.03
CA GLU A 190 6.80 26.53 -2.91
C GLU A 190 8.28 26.71 -2.58
N GLN A 191 9.03 25.61 -2.48
CA GLN A 191 10.47 25.64 -2.22
C GLN A 191 11.27 26.32 -3.35
N SER A 192 10.84 26.16 -4.59
CA SER A 192 11.51 26.82 -5.74
C SER A 192 11.39 28.34 -5.70
N ARG A 193 10.32 28.88 -5.11
CA ARG A 193 10.10 30.33 -4.93
C ARG A 193 11.06 30.94 -3.89
N LEU A 194 11.61 30.13 -2.99
CA LEU A 194 12.55 30.57 -1.96
C LEU A 194 13.99 30.79 -2.46
N LYS A 195 14.21 30.84 -3.77
CA LYS A 195 15.45 31.27 -4.48
C LYS A 195 16.72 30.43 -4.24
N THR A 196 16.63 29.26 -3.66
CA THR A 196 17.81 28.43 -3.39
C THR A 196 18.07 27.33 -4.43
N GLN A 197 17.14 27.12 -5.36
CA GLN A 197 17.21 26.03 -6.35
C GLN A 197 17.30 26.57 -7.79
N SER A 198 18.10 25.90 -8.64
CA SER A 198 18.13 26.18 -10.08
C SER A 198 16.77 25.88 -10.72
N PRO A 199 16.17 26.81 -11.49
CA PRO A 199 14.91 26.55 -12.21
C PRO A 199 14.96 25.29 -13.08
N ALA A 200 16.10 25.00 -13.70
CA ALA A 200 16.29 23.80 -14.50
C ALA A 200 16.31 22.51 -13.66
N ALA A 201 16.77 22.56 -12.41
CA ALA A 201 16.72 21.40 -11.50
C ALA A 201 15.27 21.14 -11.06
N VAL A 202 14.52 22.18 -10.73
CA VAL A 202 13.09 22.09 -10.37
C VAL A 202 12.28 21.53 -11.53
N ALA A 203 12.49 22.03 -12.76
CA ALA A 203 11.81 21.51 -13.95
C ALA A 203 12.07 20.01 -14.15
N ARG A 204 13.32 19.55 -14.01
CA ARG A 204 13.65 18.11 -14.10
C ARG A 204 12.94 17.25 -13.05
N LEU A 205 12.83 17.75 -11.82
CA LEU A 205 12.11 17.03 -10.75
C LEU A 205 10.62 16.93 -11.04
N VAL A 206 10.00 18.02 -11.50
CA VAL A 206 8.58 18.05 -11.89
C VAL A 206 8.35 17.10 -13.06
N ASP A 207 9.18 17.15 -14.10
CA ASP A 207 9.07 16.26 -15.26
C ASP A 207 9.23 14.78 -14.87
N ALA A 208 10.17 14.46 -13.97
CA ALA A 208 10.35 13.11 -13.48
C ALA A 208 9.12 12.62 -12.70
N LEU A 209 8.55 13.47 -11.87
CA LEU A 209 7.37 13.15 -11.07
C LEU A 209 6.11 12.95 -11.95
N VAL A 210 5.95 13.76 -12.98
CA VAL A 210 4.86 13.62 -13.96
C VAL A 210 5.00 12.33 -14.77
N ARG A 211 6.22 12.00 -15.22
CA ARG A 211 6.48 10.78 -15.99
C ARG A 211 6.29 9.51 -15.17
N SER A 212 6.65 9.51 -13.88
CA SER A 212 6.45 8.35 -12.99
C SER A 212 4.98 7.99 -12.79
N SER A 213 4.07 8.82 -13.27
CA SER A 213 2.62 8.68 -13.13
C SER A 213 1.92 8.17 -14.38
N ALA A 214 2.61 8.19 -15.53
CA ALA A 214 2.06 7.61 -16.75
C ALA A 214 2.10 6.09 -16.62
N PRO A 215 0.98 5.35 -16.84
CA PRO A 215 1.07 3.91 -17.04
C PRO A 215 2.04 3.68 -18.19
N GLU A 216 3.11 2.93 -17.94
CA GLU A 216 3.98 2.49 -19.04
C GLU A 216 3.10 1.78 -20.04
N ALA A 217 3.04 2.30 -21.28
CA ALA A 217 2.47 1.58 -22.39
C ALA A 217 3.33 0.32 -22.54
N HIS A 218 2.81 -0.82 -22.13
CA HIS A 218 3.46 -2.09 -22.34
C HIS A 218 3.70 -2.25 -23.83
N SER A 219 4.97 -2.13 -24.24
CA SER A 219 5.41 -2.61 -25.53
C SER A 219 5.05 -4.09 -25.58
N SER A 220 4.12 -4.45 -26.46
CA SER A 220 3.81 -5.82 -26.82
C SER A 220 5.12 -6.55 -27.13
N PHE A 221 5.51 -7.47 -26.25
CA PHE A 221 6.51 -8.48 -26.57
C PHE A 221 5.92 -9.36 -27.68
N GLU A 222 6.27 -9.06 -28.93
CA GLU A 222 6.09 -10.01 -30.01
C GLU A 222 7.04 -11.19 -29.74
N THR A 223 6.46 -12.35 -29.53
CA THR A 223 7.19 -13.62 -29.52
C THR A 223 7.66 -13.89 -30.95
N PRO A 224 8.95 -14.11 -31.22
CA PRO A 224 9.38 -14.57 -32.53
C PRO A 224 8.88 -16.00 -32.75
N SER A 225 8.34 -16.22 -33.96
CA SER A 225 7.87 -17.48 -34.52
C SER A 225 8.95 -18.58 -34.54
#